data_d83b47833dd0d09234b8a8edf48c009a
#
_entry.id   d83b47833dd0d09234b8a8edf48c009a
#
_cell.length_a   1.000
_cell.length_b   1.000
_cell.length_c   1.000
_cell.angle_alpha   90.00
_cell.angle_beta   90.00
_cell.angle_gamma   90.00
#
_symmetry.space_group_name_H-M   'P 1'
#
loop_
_entity.id
_entity.type
_entity.pdbx_description
1 polymer ?
#
loop_
_entity_poly.entity_id
_entity_poly.type
_entity_poly.pdbx_seq_one_letter_code
_entity_poly.pdbx_strand_id
1 'polypeptide(L)'
;MDNNILVQNLCKQFEDFSLDNVSFKVPKGRIVGFIGENGAGKSTTINLILNELNKDSGQIQVFGIDHTIPTVKENIGVVFDECNFHDVFTAADIEKILKGVYKTWDSNLFSQYLKKFKISTKKTIGTFSKGMKMKLSIICAMAHRPKLLILDEATTGLDPVVRDEVLDLFWEFIQDEDCSIFFSSHITSDIQKIADYVILIHQGKIIFEEQKDNLVYNYGVAKCGKEKFAQLSSDDYIIHRTTNMSVECLVHDKEAFKRKYKNIIVDNATLEDIMLFYVKGGTSCED
;
A
#
# COMPACT_ATOMS: atom_id res chain seq x y z
N MET A 1 19.10 5.88 7.19
CA MET A 1 17.87 5.38 7.87
C MET A 1 17.87 3.88 7.70
N ASP A 2 17.55 3.15 8.76
CA ASP A 2 17.41 1.70 8.67
C ASP A 2 16.11 1.37 7.95
N ASN A 3 16.13 0.35 7.10
CA ASN A 3 14.95 -0.09 6.36
C ASN A 3 14.45 -1.41 6.93
N ASN A 4 13.15 -1.52 7.13
CA ASN A 4 12.52 -2.78 7.51
C ASN A 4 12.31 -3.69 6.28
N ILE A 5 12.14 -3.12 5.08
CA ILE A 5 12.20 -3.86 3.81
C ILE A 5 13.14 -3.11 2.87
N LEU A 6 14.00 -3.85 2.17
CA LEU A 6 14.79 -3.37 1.04
C LEU A 6 14.66 -4.37 -0.11
N VAL A 7 14.13 -3.91 -1.22
CA VAL A 7 14.00 -4.66 -2.47
C VAL A 7 14.89 -4.02 -3.52
N GLN A 8 15.73 -4.80 -4.19
CA GLN A 8 16.68 -4.33 -5.20
C GLN A 8 16.65 -5.22 -6.44
N ASN A 9 16.36 -4.60 -7.58
CA ASN A 9 16.38 -5.21 -8.92
C ASN A 9 15.59 -6.53 -8.98
N LEU A 10 14.44 -6.58 -8.28
CA LEU A 10 13.61 -7.77 -8.19
C LEU A 10 12.94 -8.04 -9.52
N CYS A 11 13.15 -9.25 -10.05
CA CYS A 11 12.50 -9.72 -11.26
C CYS A 11 11.77 -11.04 -11.02
N LYS A 12 10.60 -11.18 -11.65
CA LYS A 12 9.83 -12.41 -11.71
C LYS A 12 9.05 -12.49 -13.00
N GLN A 13 9.25 -13.57 -13.76
CA GLN A 13 8.57 -13.82 -15.02
C GLN A 13 7.43 -14.83 -14.81
N PHE A 14 6.27 -14.54 -15.40
CA PHE A 14 5.15 -15.45 -15.63
C PHE A 14 4.82 -15.49 -17.13
N GLU A 15 3.86 -16.31 -17.55
CA GLU A 15 3.46 -16.39 -18.96
C GLU A 15 2.94 -15.05 -19.50
N ASP A 16 2.03 -14.39 -18.78
CA ASP A 16 1.35 -13.17 -19.24
C ASP A 16 1.73 -11.92 -18.43
N PHE A 17 2.67 -12.02 -17.48
CA PHE A 17 3.02 -10.91 -16.59
C PHE A 17 4.47 -11.03 -16.12
N SER A 18 5.13 -9.89 -15.90
CA SER A 18 6.44 -9.87 -15.26
C SER A 18 6.60 -8.70 -14.29
N LEU A 19 7.32 -8.94 -13.20
CA LEU A 19 7.97 -7.88 -12.43
C LEU A 19 9.33 -7.63 -13.05
N ASP A 20 9.60 -6.37 -13.40
CA ASP A 20 10.81 -5.97 -14.10
C ASP A 20 11.59 -4.93 -13.30
N ASN A 21 12.73 -5.34 -12.75
CA ASN A 21 13.68 -4.49 -12.04
C ASN A 21 13.04 -3.67 -10.89
N VAL A 22 12.13 -4.27 -10.13
CA VAL A 22 11.43 -3.64 -9.02
C VAL A 22 12.40 -3.34 -7.88
N SER A 23 12.54 -2.07 -7.51
CA SER A 23 13.42 -1.62 -6.43
C SER A 23 12.71 -0.57 -5.59
N PHE A 24 12.67 -0.77 -4.27
CA PHE A 24 12.09 0.17 -3.30
C PHE A 24 12.50 -0.18 -1.87
N LYS A 25 12.15 0.69 -0.92
CA LYS A 25 12.41 0.50 0.51
C LYS A 25 11.19 0.82 1.37
N VAL A 26 11.12 0.18 2.52
CA VAL A 26 10.20 0.52 3.61
C VAL A 26 11.04 0.95 4.80
N PRO A 27 11.14 2.26 5.07
CA PRO A 27 11.91 2.77 6.20
C PRO A 27 11.31 2.33 7.54
N LYS A 28 12.15 2.12 8.54
CA LYS A 28 11.74 1.89 9.92
C LYS A 28 10.91 3.07 10.45
N GLY A 29 9.87 2.79 11.22
CA GLY A 29 9.01 3.81 11.82
C GLY A 29 8.08 4.51 10.83
N ARG A 30 7.78 3.90 9.67
CA ARG A 30 6.99 4.55 8.61
C ARG A 30 5.90 3.65 8.06
N ILE A 31 4.83 4.29 7.61
CA ILE A 31 3.77 3.67 6.80
C ILE A 31 4.07 3.94 5.33
N VAL A 32 4.27 2.88 4.57
CA VAL A 32 4.49 2.95 3.13
C VAL A 32 3.29 2.37 2.40
N GLY A 33 2.61 3.21 1.64
CA GLY A 33 1.52 2.82 0.76
C GLY A 33 2.05 2.28 -0.57
N PHE A 34 1.59 1.11 -0.97
CA PHE A 34 1.94 0.47 -2.23
C PHE A 34 0.71 0.44 -3.14
N ILE A 35 0.61 1.43 -4.04
CA ILE A 35 -0.55 1.64 -4.88
C ILE A 35 -0.32 1.15 -6.31
N GLY A 36 -1.41 0.81 -6.99
CA GLY A 36 -1.43 0.38 -8.38
C GLY A 36 -2.76 -0.25 -8.73
N GLU A 37 -3.05 -0.37 -10.01
CA GLU A 37 -4.25 -1.06 -10.49
C GLU A 37 -4.24 -2.56 -10.17
N ASN A 38 -5.38 -3.23 -10.36
CA ASN A 38 -5.44 -4.69 -10.25
C ASN A 38 -4.56 -5.31 -11.35
N GLY A 39 -3.75 -6.31 -10.97
CA GLY A 39 -2.80 -6.93 -11.88
C GLY A 39 -1.47 -6.18 -12.05
N ALA A 40 -1.27 -5.01 -11.41
CA ALA A 40 0.00 -4.26 -11.52
C ALA A 40 1.22 -4.96 -10.90
N GLY A 41 1.01 -6.00 -10.05
CA GLY A 41 2.07 -6.77 -9.42
C GLY A 41 2.18 -6.61 -7.90
N LYS A 42 1.22 -5.94 -7.24
CA LYS A 42 1.24 -5.68 -5.78
C LYS A 42 1.35 -6.98 -4.97
N SER A 43 0.36 -7.86 -5.08
CA SER A 43 0.33 -9.13 -4.34
C SER A 43 1.48 -10.06 -4.73
N THR A 44 1.90 -10.05 -6.00
CA THR A 44 3.09 -10.79 -6.46
C THR A 44 4.34 -10.32 -5.72
N THR A 45 4.53 -9.00 -5.61
CA THR A 45 5.67 -8.41 -4.88
C THR A 45 5.62 -8.79 -3.40
N ILE A 46 4.45 -8.72 -2.77
CA ILE A 46 4.26 -9.12 -1.36
C ILE A 46 4.60 -10.60 -1.18
N ASN A 47 4.10 -11.49 -2.02
CA ASN A 47 4.37 -12.94 -1.92
C ASN A 47 5.86 -13.27 -2.12
N LEU A 48 6.58 -12.51 -2.96
CA LEU A 48 8.03 -12.62 -3.09
C LEU A 48 8.76 -12.16 -1.83
N ILE A 49 8.34 -11.05 -1.20
CA ILE A 49 8.90 -10.57 0.07
C ILE A 49 8.68 -11.60 1.19
N LEU A 50 7.50 -12.22 1.23
CA LEU A 50 7.14 -13.26 2.20
C LEU A 50 7.79 -14.62 1.90
N ASN A 51 8.54 -14.74 0.79
CA ASN A 51 9.11 -16.00 0.32
C ASN A 51 8.06 -17.11 0.16
N GLU A 52 6.88 -16.73 -0.34
CA GLU A 52 5.82 -17.65 -0.78
C GLU A 52 5.93 -17.96 -2.28
N LEU A 53 6.61 -17.08 -3.00
CA LEU A 53 7.04 -17.24 -4.39
C LEU A 53 8.56 -17.13 -4.49
N ASN A 54 9.16 -17.87 -5.43
CA ASN A 54 10.57 -17.77 -5.75
C ASN A 54 10.81 -16.64 -6.76
N LYS A 55 11.73 -15.72 -6.44
CA LYS A 55 12.18 -14.71 -7.40
C LYS A 55 13.10 -15.31 -8.46
N ASP A 56 13.18 -14.71 -9.64
CA ASP A 56 14.09 -15.13 -10.68
C ASP A 56 15.45 -14.42 -10.53
N SER A 57 15.44 -13.14 -10.11
CA SER A 57 16.65 -12.38 -9.79
C SER A 57 16.37 -11.25 -8.80
N GLY A 58 17.42 -10.52 -8.40
CA GLY A 58 17.34 -9.42 -7.46
C GLY A 58 17.55 -9.85 -6.00
N GLN A 59 17.44 -8.88 -5.10
CA GLN A 59 17.67 -9.08 -3.66
C GLN A 59 16.49 -8.55 -2.85
N ILE A 60 16.12 -9.27 -1.80
CA ILE A 60 15.12 -8.86 -0.83
C ILE A 60 15.70 -9.05 0.57
N GLN A 61 15.73 -7.98 1.33
CA GLN A 61 16.12 -8.00 2.74
C GLN A 61 14.97 -7.50 3.59
N VAL A 62 14.74 -8.16 4.72
CA VAL A 62 13.80 -7.71 5.75
C VAL A 62 14.58 -7.61 7.06
N PHE A 63 14.51 -6.46 7.71
CA PHE A 63 15.33 -6.11 8.88
C PHE A 63 16.85 -6.26 8.63
N GLY A 64 17.31 -5.99 7.40
CA GLY A 64 18.70 -6.16 7.00
C GLY A 64 19.17 -7.61 6.80
N ILE A 65 18.26 -8.57 6.89
CA ILE A 65 18.51 -10.02 6.76
C ILE A 65 17.85 -10.54 5.48
N ASP A 66 18.45 -11.53 4.82
CA ASP A 66 17.83 -12.15 3.65
C ASP A 66 16.44 -12.72 4.01
N HIS A 67 15.42 -12.37 3.20
CA HIS A 67 14.02 -12.71 3.44
C HIS A 67 13.73 -14.21 3.51
N THR A 68 14.63 -15.06 2.99
CA THR A 68 14.50 -16.53 3.01
C THR A 68 14.80 -17.14 4.38
N ILE A 69 15.42 -16.37 5.28
CA ILE A 69 15.76 -16.83 6.63
C ILE A 69 14.49 -16.90 7.49
N PRO A 70 14.13 -18.10 8.04
CA PRO A 70 12.84 -18.29 8.71
C PRO A 70 12.58 -17.35 9.91
N THR A 71 13.62 -16.98 10.65
CA THR A 71 13.51 -16.10 11.84
C THR A 71 13.00 -14.69 11.49
N VAL A 72 13.12 -14.27 10.25
CA VAL A 72 12.57 -13.00 9.77
C VAL A 72 11.05 -12.97 9.94
N LYS A 73 10.37 -14.09 9.64
CA LYS A 73 8.92 -14.23 9.71
C LYS A 73 8.35 -14.08 11.13
N GLU A 74 9.15 -14.35 12.16
CA GLU A 74 8.71 -14.20 13.56
C GLU A 74 8.34 -12.75 13.92
N ASN A 75 8.90 -11.76 13.19
CA ASN A 75 8.68 -10.33 13.41
C ASN A 75 7.78 -9.68 12.35
N ILE A 76 7.11 -10.47 11.50
CA ILE A 76 6.21 -9.98 10.46
C ILE A 76 4.78 -10.41 10.80
N GLY A 77 3.87 -9.44 10.89
CA GLY A 77 2.43 -9.69 10.86
C GLY A 77 1.90 -9.52 9.43
N VAL A 78 1.14 -10.48 8.95
CA VAL A 78 0.60 -10.46 7.59
C VAL A 78 -0.91 -10.48 7.62
N VAL A 79 -1.54 -9.65 6.81
CA VAL A 79 -2.99 -9.63 6.60
C VAL A 79 -3.24 -9.57 5.09
N PHE A 80 -4.01 -10.52 4.59
CA PHE A 80 -4.46 -10.57 3.20
C PHE A 80 -5.88 -9.98 3.06
N ASP A 81 -6.34 -9.80 1.85
CA ASP A 81 -7.67 -9.29 1.48
C ASP A 81 -8.84 -10.17 2.00
N GLU A 82 -8.56 -11.43 2.29
CA GLU A 82 -9.49 -12.38 2.89
C GLU A 82 -8.97 -12.94 4.21
N CYS A 83 -9.91 -13.34 5.07
CA CYS A 83 -9.60 -14.02 6.31
C CYS A 83 -9.29 -15.50 6.04
N ASN A 84 -8.04 -15.90 6.21
CA ASN A 84 -7.57 -17.25 5.93
C ASN A 84 -7.81 -18.25 7.08
N PHE A 85 -8.51 -17.85 8.14
CA PHE A 85 -8.91 -18.76 9.21
C PHE A 85 -10.13 -19.59 8.80
N HIS A 86 -10.08 -20.87 9.09
CA HIS A 86 -11.17 -21.78 8.77
C HIS A 86 -12.45 -21.41 9.53
N ASP A 87 -13.59 -21.41 8.85
CA ASP A 87 -14.89 -20.93 9.34
C ASP A 87 -15.41 -21.66 10.60
N VAL A 88 -14.96 -22.90 10.87
CA VAL A 88 -15.37 -23.67 12.05
C VAL A 88 -14.66 -23.25 13.34
N PHE A 89 -13.55 -22.55 13.25
CA PHE A 89 -12.84 -22.08 14.43
C PHE A 89 -13.51 -20.89 15.10
N THR A 90 -13.27 -20.75 16.39
CA THR A 90 -13.61 -19.56 17.16
C THR A 90 -12.34 -18.70 17.34
N ALA A 91 -12.50 -17.43 17.77
CA ALA A 91 -11.34 -16.62 18.09
C ALA A 91 -10.49 -17.21 19.23
N ALA A 92 -11.10 -17.96 20.15
CA ALA A 92 -10.38 -18.67 21.22
C ALA A 92 -9.56 -19.85 20.69
N ASP A 93 -10.05 -20.57 19.66
CA ASP A 93 -9.28 -21.64 19.01
C ASP A 93 -8.08 -21.07 18.27
N ILE A 94 -8.25 -19.94 17.55
CA ILE A 94 -7.18 -19.23 16.86
C ILE A 94 -6.10 -18.77 17.85
N GLU A 95 -6.51 -18.17 18.99
CA GLU A 95 -5.55 -17.80 20.05
C GLU A 95 -4.72 -19.00 20.49
N LYS A 96 -5.38 -20.13 20.76
CA LYS A 96 -4.68 -21.35 21.21
C LYS A 96 -3.66 -21.84 20.17
N ILE A 97 -4.02 -21.80 18.88
CA ILE A 97 -3.15 -22.20 17.79
C ILE A 97 -1.96 -21.24 17.68
N LEU A 98 -2.21 -19.94 17.57
CA LEU A 98 -1.17 -18.94 17.32
C LEU A 98 -0.22 -18.77 18.51
N LYS A 99 -0.70 -18.93 19.73
CA LYS A 99 0.13 -18.98 20.94
C LYS A 99 1.11 -20.16 20.93
N GLY A 100 0.77 -21.26 20.26
CA GLY A 100 1.69 -22.38 20.05
C GLY A 100 2.73 -22.13 18.95
N VAL A 101 2.46 -21.20 18.03
CA VAL A 101 3.34 -20.85 16.91
C VAL A 101 4.29 -19.72 17.27
N TYR A 102 3.75 -18.62 17.84
CA TYR A 102 4.52 -17.42 18.13
C TYR A 102 4.95 -17.34 19.58
N LYS A 103 6.25 -17.34 19.84
CA LYS A 103 6.81 -17.22 21.20
C LYS A 103 6.49 -15.89 21.88
N THR A 104 6.31 -14.84 21.07
CA THR A 104 6.01 -13.46 21.48
C THR A 104 4.51 -13.17 21.59
N TRP A 105 3.64 -14.20 21.50
CA TRP A 105 2.20 -14.02 21.56
C TRP A 105 1.73 -13.36 22.86
N ASP A 106 1.00 -12.25 22.71
CA ASP A 106 0.42 -11.49 23.84
C ASP A 106 -1.10 -11.71 23.95
N SER A 107 -1.49 -12.67 24.80
CA SER A 107 -2.91 -12.98 25.07
C SER A 107 -3.67 -11.81 25.68
N ASN A 108 -3.00 -10.90 26.42
CA ASN A 108 -3.65 -9.73 27.00
C ASN A 108 -3.99 -8.72 25.90
N LEU A 109 -3.06 -8.42 25.02
CA LEU A 109 -3.25 -7.55 23.85
C LEU A 109 -4.37 -8.10 22.97
N PHE A 110 -4.33 -9.39 22.61
CA PHE A 110 -5.36 -10.07 21.86
C PHE A 110 -6.75 -9.91 22.49
N SER A 111 -6.86 -10.20 23.79
CA SER A 111 -8.13 -10.08 24.52
C SER A 111 -8.64 -8.63 24.61
N GLN A 112 -7.75 -7.64 24.74
CA GLN A 112 -8.09 -6.22 24.75
C GLN A 112 -8.70 -5.80 23.41
N TYR A 113 -8.09 -6.16 22.28
CA TYR A 113 -8.61 -5.84 20.95
C TYR A 113 -9.92 -6.56 20.66
N LEU A 114 -10.07 -7.85 21.02
CA LEU A 114 -11.36 -8.55 20.86
C LEU A 114 -12.48 -7.83 21.60
N LYS A 115 -12.23 -7.34 22.84
CA LYS A 115 -13.21 -6.54 23.61
C LYS A 115 -13.49 -5.20 22.92
N LYS A 116 -12.44 -4.46 22.52
CA LYS A 116 -12.55 -3.16 21.84
C LYS A 116 -13.46 -3.24 20.63
N PHE A 117 -13.29 -4.28 19.79
CA PHE A 117 -14.06 -4.48 18.56
C PHE A 117 -15.29 -5.37 18.71
N LYS A 118 -15.64 -5.75 19.94
CA LYS A 118 -16.81 -6.58 20.26
C LYS A 118 -16.85 -7.91 19.49
N ILE A 119 -15.67 -8.51 19.28
CA ILE A 119 -15.53 -9.82 18.62
C ILE A 119 -15.73 -10.93 19.66
N SER A 120 -16.68 -11.82 19.39
CA SER A 120 -16.97 -12.94 20.28
C SER A 120 -15.87 -13.99 20.24
N THR A 121 -15.41 -14.43 21.41
CA THR A 121 -14.48 -15.56 21.53
C THR A 121 -15.13 -16.93 21.34
N LYS A 122 -16.48 -16.99 21.38
CA LYS A 122 -17.25 -18.26 21.37
C LYS A 122 -17.97 -18.55 20.06
N LYS A 123 -18.25 -17.52 19.25
CA LYS A 123 -18.88 -17.69 17.95
C LYS A 123 -17.87 -18.15 16.91
N THR A 124 -18.30 -19.02 16.00
CA THR A 124 -17.47 -19.47 14.87
C THR A 124 -17.22 -18.34 13.87
N ILE A 125 -16.03 -18.30 13.29
CA ILE A 125 -15.60 -17.29 12.30
C ILE A 125 -16.53 -17.25 11.09
N GLY A 126 -17.11 -18.38 10.68
CA GLY A 126 -18.10 -18.44 9.60
C GLY A 126 -19.34 -17.57 9.83
N THR A 127 -19.65 -17.21 11.09
CA THR A 127 -20.78 -16.32 11.43
C THR A 127 -20.40 -14.83 11.45
N PHE A 128 -19.14 -14.48 11.24
CA PHE A 128 -18.66 -13.12 11.26
C PHE A 128 -18.93 -12.42 9.93
N SER A 129 -19.22 -11.12 9.99
CA SER A 129 -19.22 -10.29 8.79
C SER A 129 -17.80 -10.18 8.22
N LYS A 130 -17.67 -9.76 6.96
CA LYS A 130 -16.35 -9.51 6.33
C LYS A 130 -15.49 -8.57 7.18
N GLY A 131 -16.07 -7.48 7.67
CA GLY A 131 -15.37 -6.54 8.53
C GLY A 131 -14.93 -7.14 9.88
N MET A 132 -15.72 -8.02 10.49
CA MET A 132 -15.32 -8.73 11.72
C MET A 132 -14.20 -9.73 11.45
N LYS A 133 -14.25 -10.44 10.33
CA LYS A 133 -13.18 -11.36 9.89
C LYS A 133 -11.88 -10.60 9.67
N MET A 134 -11.92 -9.45 8.99
CA MET A 134 -10.76 -8.61 8.76
C MET A 134 -10.16 -8.07 10.06
N LYS A 135 -10.99 -7.53 10.96
CA LYS A 135 -10.52 -7.09 12.28
C LYS A 135 -9.85 -8.21 13.06
N LEU A 136 -10.42 -9.43 13.03
CA LEU A 136 -9.80 -10.59 13.68
C LEU A 136 -8.43 -10.90 13.06
N SER A 137 -8.31 -10.90 11.72
CA SER A 137 -7.02 -11.13 11.04
C SER A 137 -5.96 -10.11 11.45
N ILE A 138 -6.32 -8.81 11.51
CA ILE A 138 -5.41 -7.74 11.94
C ILE A 138 -5.01 -7.92 13.41
N ILE A 139 -5.98 -8.21 14.29
CA ILE A 139 -5.72 -8.44 15.73
C ILE A 139 -4.74 -9.61 15.92
N CYS A 140 -4.95 -10.71 15.17
CA CYS A 140 -4.04 -11.86 15.19
C CYS A 140 -2.63 -11.49 14.71
N ALA A 141 -2.55 -10.72 13.62
CA ALA A 141 -1.27 -10.26 13.08
C ALA A 141 -0.52 -9.33 14.04
N MET A 142 -1.22 -8.56 14.87
CA MET A 142 -0.62 -7.64 15.84
C MET A 142 -0.30 -8.33 17.19
N ALA A 143 -1.03 -9.39 17.56
CA ALA A 143 -0.95 -9.99 18.91
C ALA A 143 0.37 -10.70 19.21
N HIS A 144 1.19 -11.04 18.21
CA HIS A 144 2.54 -11.57 18.43
C HIS A 144 3.63 -10.47 18.46
N ARG A 145 3.23 -9.18 18.50
CA ARG A 145 4.09 -8.00 18.57
C ARG A 145 5.15 -7.95 17.47
N PRO A 146 4.71 -7.98 16.20
CA PRO A 146 5.64 -7.88 15.08
C PRO A 146 6.24 -6.46 15.00
N LYS A 147 7.37 -6.33 14.30
CA LYS A 147 7.99 -5.05 13.95
C LYS A 147 7.55 -4.53 12.58
N LEU A 148 6.95 -5.39 11.77
CA LEU A 148 6.48 -5.06 10.43
C LEU A 148 5.10 -5.67 10.20
N LEU A 149 4.14 -4.85 9.81
CA LEU A 149 2.87 -5.31 9.24
C LEU A 149 2.94 -5.22 7.72
N ILE A 150 2.63 -6.33 7.06
CA ILE A 150 2.42 -6.39 5.60
C ILE A 150 0.93 -6.63 5.37
N LEU A 151 0.29 -5.68 4.69
CA LEU A 151 -1.14 -5.64 4.50
C LEU A 151 -1.44 -5.66 2.99
N ASP A 152 -2.02 -6.76 2.50
CA ASP A 152 -2.41 -6.88 1.10
C ASP A 152 -3.92 -6.65 0.97
N GLU A 153 -4.30 -5.46 0.45
CA GLU A 153 -5.69 -5.05 0.21
C GLU A 153 -6.60 -5.16 1.45
N ALA A 154 -6.05 -4.95 2.66
CA ALA A 154 -6.73 -5.21 3.94
C ALA A 154 -7.98 -4.34 4.21
N THR A 155 -8.22 -3.27 3.44
CA THR A 155 -9.41 -2.41 3.56
C THR A 155 -10.44 -2.63 2.46
N THR A 156 -10.13 -3.50 1.49
CA THR A 156 -10.96 -3.71 0.31
C THR A 156 -12.30 -4.38 0.63
N GLY A 157 -13.39 -3.73 0.16
CA GLY A 157 -14.76 -4.22 0.37
C GLY A 157 -15.27 -4.12 1.80
N LEU A 158 -14.61 -3.33 2.65
CA LEU A 158 -15.13 -2.93 3.95
C LEU A 158 -16.05 -1.72 3.80
N ASP A 159 -17.07 -1.65 4.67
CA ASP A 159 -17.87 -0.42 4.77
C ASP A 159 -17.02 0.73 5.37
N PRO A 160 -17.41 2.00 5.14
CA PRO A 160 -16.61 3.15 5.53
C PRO A 160 -16.28 3.21 7.03
N VAL A 161 -17.21 2.78 7.91
CA VAL A 161 -17.01 2.82 9.36
C VAL A 161 -15.98 1.80 9.79
N VAL A 162 -16.12 0.55 9.33
CA VAL A 162 -15.16 -0.53 9.63
C VAL A 162 -13.79 -0.21 9.06
N ARG A 163 -13.74 0.40 7.87
CA ARG A 163 -12.48 0.84 7.25
C ARG A 163 -11.76 1.87 8.11
N ASP A 164 -12.47 2.86 8.61
CA ASP A 164 -11.92 3.87 9.51
C ASP A 164 -11.37 3.26 10.80
N GLU A 165 -12.11 2.36 11.43
CA GLU A 165 -11.65 1.62 12.62
C GLU A 165 -10.39 0.76 12.35
N VAL A 166 -10.24 0.22 11.15
CA VAL A 166 -9.03 -0.53 10.73
C VAL A 166 -7.85 0.42 10.55
N LEU A 167 -8.05 1.57 9.93
CA LEU A 167 -6.99 2.58 9.79
C LEU A 167 -6.53 3.11 11.14
N ASP A 168 -7.44 3.25 12.12
CA ASP A 168 -7.08 3.62 13.49
C ASP A 168 -6.19 2.56 14.17
N LEU A 169 -6.42 1.27 13.90
CA LEU A 169 -5.51 0.20 14.37
C LEU A 169 -4.09 0.34 13.81
N PHE A 170 -3.99 0.74 12.54
CA PHE A 170 -2.68 0.96 11.93
C PHE A 170 -1.97 2.17 12.56
N TRP A 171 -2.71 3.23 12.89
CA TRP A 171 -2.18 4.36 13.65
C TRP A 171 -1.73 3.97 15.06
N GLU A 172 -2.46 3.10 15.76
CA GLU A 172 -2.03 2.60 17.07
C GLU A 172 -0.75 1.78 16.95
N PHE A 173 -0.64 0.93 15.93
CA PHE A 173 0.53 0.09 15.71
C PHE A 173 1.81 0.89 15.44
N ILE A 174 1.73 1.96 14.66
CA ILE A 174 2.88 2.77 14.27
C ILE A 174 3.37 3.74 15.36
N GLN A 175 2.68 3.83 16.51
CA GLN A 175 3.15 4.65 17.63
C GLN A 175 4.47 4.14 18.22
N ASP A 176 4.81 2.87 17.99
CA ASP A 176 6.13 2.33 18.29
C ASP A 176 7.06 2.64 17.09
N GLU A 177 8.08 3.48 17.33
CA GLU A 177 9.03 3.92 16.30
C GLU A 177 9.85 2.79 15.69
N ASP A 178 9.86 1.61 16.31
CA ASP A 178 10.50 0.40 15.77
C ASP A 178 9.61 -0.33 14.77
N CYS A 179 8.31 -0.03 14.74
CA CYS A 179 7.32 -0.67 13.88
C CYS A 179 7.20 0.03 12.51
N SER A 180 6.85 -0.72 11.48
CA SER A 180 6.54 -0.19 10.14
C SER A 180 5.34 -0.91 9.53
N ILE A 181 4.69 -0.26 8.59
CA ILE A 181 3.59 -0.83 7.83
C ILE A 181 3.90 -0.74 6.34
N PHE A 182 3.78 -1.86 5.63
CA PHE A 182 3.76 -1.92 4.17
C PHE A 182 2.35 -2.30 3.73
N PHE A 183 1.62 -1.34 3.18
CA PHE A 183 0.19 -1.44 2.92
C PHE A 183 -0.11 -1.34 1.42
N SER A 184 -0.48 -2.45 0.78
CA SER A 184 -0.96 -2.43 -0.59
C SER A 184 -2.45 -2.07 -0.64
N SER A 185 -2.81 -1.18 -1.55
CA SER A 185 -4.21 -0.84 -1.81
C SER A 185 -4.40 -0.25 -3.21
N HIS A 186 -5.55 -0.51 -3.81
CA HIS A 186 -6.05 0.25 -4.95
C HIS A 186 -6.95 1.43 -4.51
N ILE A 187 -7.27 1.53 -3.21
CA ILE A 187 -8.06 2.62 -2.62
C ILE A 187 -7.09 3.71 -2.17
N THR A 188 -6.82 4.65 -3.07
CA THR A 188 -5.83 5.72 -2.86
C THR A 188 -6.18 6.64 -1.68
N SER A 189 -7.47 6.81 -1.36
CA SER A 189 -7.92 7.62 -0.21
C SER A 189 -7.44 7.07 1.14
N ASP A 190 -7.34 5.74 1.29
CA ASP A 190 -6.84 5.13 2.52
C ASP A 190 -5.34 5.41 2.69
N ILE A 191 -4.59 5.24 1.59
CA ILE A 191 -3.16 5.55 1.56
C ILE A 191 -2.92 7.03 1.82
N GLN A 192 -3.69 7.92 1.18
CA GLN A 192 -3.57 9.37 1.39
C GLN A 192 -3.82 9.76 2.85
N LYS A 193 -4.69 9.02 3.56
CA LYS A 193 -5.01 9.27 4.97
C LYS A 193 -3.86 8.91 5.91
N ILE A 194 -3.19 7.77 5.71
CA ILE A 194 -2.27 7.22 6.72
C ILE A 194 -0.80 7.12 6.29
N ALA A 195 -0.47 7.06 5.00
CA ALA A 195 0.89 6.80 4.56
C ALA A 195 1.83 8.01 4.74
N ASP A 196 3.10 7.72 5.02
CA ASP A 196 4.20 8.69 4.97
C ASP A 196 4.82 8.73 3.57
N TYR A 197 4.96 7.57 2.94
CA TYR A 197 5.51 7.38 1.59
C TYR A 197 4.53 6.62 0.71
N VAL A 198 4.60 6.88 -0.58
CA VAL A 198 3.79 6.20 -1.60
C VAL A 198 4.70 5.65 -2.68
N ILE A 199 4.49 4.39 -2.99
CA ILE A 199 5.13 3.69 -4.10
C ILE A 199 4.04 3.36 -5.11
N LEU A 200 4.19 3.81 -6.36
CA LEU A 200 3.31 3.44 -7.46
C LEU A 200 3.96 2.33 -8.29
N ILE A 201 3.27 1.21 -8.41
CA ILE A 201 3.61 0.14 -9.34
C ILE A 201 2.59 0.11 -10.49
N HIS A 202 3.08 -0.01 -11.72
CA HIS A 202 2.28 -0.16 -12.92
C HIS A 202 2.94 -1.15 -13.86
N GLN A 203 2.19 -2.13 -14.37
CA GLN A 203 2.67 -3.16 -15.30
C GLN A 203 4.01 -3.80 -14.86
N GLY A 204 4.11 -4.14 -13.57
CA GLY A 204 5.28 -4.79 -12.99
C GLY A 204 6.52 -3.92 -12.79
N LYS A 205 6.41 -2.59 -12.93
CA LYS A 205 7.51 -1.64 -12.73
C LYS A 205 7.17 -0.60 -11.69
N ILE A 206 8.16 -0.19 -10.89
CA ILE A 206 7.99 0.97 -10.02
C ILE A 206 8.07 2.23 -10.87
N ILE A 207 7.03 3.04 -10.78
CA ILE A 207 6.94 4.33 -11.44
C ILE A 207 7.59 5.41 -10.61
N PHE A 208 7.27 5.45 -9.31
CA PHE A 208 7.90 6.34 -8.34
C PHE A 208 7.84 5.78 -6.92
N GLU A 209 8.74 6.26 -6.08
CA GLU A 209 8.74 6.17 -4.61
C GLU A 209 8.90 7.59 -4.08
N GLU A 210 7.87 8.14 -3.39
CA GLU A 210 7.86 9.54 -3.01
C GLU A 210 7.17 9.75 -1.65
N GLN A 211 7.52 10.83 -0.95
CA GLN A 211 6.80 11.27 0.23
C GLN A 211 5.36 11.68 -0.16
N LYS A 212 4.38 11.19 0.57
CA LYS A 212 2.97 11.50 0.32
C LYS A 212 2.72 13.01 0.30
N ASP A 213 3.31 13.74 1.24
CA ASP A 213 3.11 15.18 1.36
C ASP A 213 3.62 15.93 0.12
N ASN A 214 4.73 15.48 -0.47
CA ASN A 214 5.23 16.05 -1.73
C ASN A 214 4.22 15.85 -2.86
N LEU A 215 3.63 14.66 -2.99
CA LEU A 215 2.61 14.36 -4.00
C LEU A 215 1.35 15.23 -3.82
N VAL A 216 0.86 15.35 -2.59
CA VAL A 216 -0.39 16.09 -2.30
C VAL A 216 -0.22 17.61 -2.37
N TYR A 217 0.92 18.13 -1.89
CA TYR A 217 1.11 19.57 -1.80
C TYR A 217 1.71 20.21 -3.04
N ASN A 218 2.56 19.51 -3.79
CA ASN A 218 3.26 20.10 -4.92
C ASN A 218 2.61 19.76 -6.26
N TYR A 219 2.02 18.57 -6.40
CA TYR A 219 1.41 18.16 -7.66
C TYR A 219 0.07 18.88 -7.91
N GLY A 220 -0.21 19.13 -9.18
CA GLY A 220 -1.48 19.72 -9.61
C GLY A 220 -1.96 19.15 -10.93
N VAL A 221 -3.25 19.34 -11.21
CA VAL A 221 -3.87 19.02 -12.49
C VAL A 221 -4.20 20.33 -13.21
N ALA A 222 -3.42 20.65 -14.23
CA ALA A 222 -3.66 21.82 -15.08
C ALA A 222 -4.69 21.48 -16.16
N LYS A 223 -5.71 22.33 -16.35
CA LYS A 223 -6.80 22.12 -17.31
C LYS A 223 -6.85 23.28 -18.32
N CYS A 224 -6.71 22.97 -19.60
CA CYS A 224 -6.73 23.98 -20.66
C CYS A 224 -7.36 23.48 -21.97
N GLY A 225 -7.71 24.38 -22.84
CA GLY A 225 -8.10 24.07 -24.23
C GLY A 225 -6.87 23.68 -25.07
N LYS A 226 -7.11 23.01 -26.20
CA LYS A 226 -6.06 22.54 -27.13
C LYS A 226 -5.12 23.66 -27.61
N GLU A 227 -5.66 24.86 -27.86
CA GLU A 227 -4.87 26.03 -28.31
C GLU A 227 -3.86 26.48 -27.22
N LYS A 228 -4.28 26.51 -25.97
CA LYS A 228 -3.38 26.84 -24.84
C LYS A 228 -2.39 25.72 -24.55
N PHE A 229 -2.82 24.47 -24.67
CA PHE A 229 -1.92 23.33 -24.53
C PHE A 229 -0.76 23.37 -25.51
N ALA A 230 -0.99 23.73 -26.79
CA ALA A 230 0.04 23.88 -27.81
C ALA A 230 1.09 24.98 -27.48
N GLN A 231 0.83 25.84 -26.49
CA GLN A 231 1.75 26.87 -26.02
C GLN A 231 2.55 26.44 -24.76
N LEU A 232 2.25 25.26 -24.18
CA LEU A 232 3.00 24.72 -23.05
C LEU A 232 4.32 24.11 -23.53
N SER A 233 5.36 24.27 -22.73
CA SER A 233 6.58 23.50 -22.92
C SER A 233 6.38 22.08 -22.40
N SER A 234 6.94 21.09 -23.08
CA SER A 234 6.96 19.69 -22.62
C SER A 234 7.58 19.51 -21.24
N ASP A 235 8.52 20.38 -20.85
CA ASP A 235 9.20 20.36 -19.57
C ASP A 235 8.32 20.84 -18.40
N ASP A 236 7.17 21.46 -18.68
CA ASP A 236 6.31 22.04 -17.65
C ASP A 236 5.25 21.06 -17.12
N TYR A 237 5.11 19.91 -17.73
CA TYR A 237 4.20 18.85 -17.27
C TYR A 237 4.83 17.45 -17.39
N ILE A 238 4.35 16.52 -16.59
CA ILE A 238 4.86 15.13 -16.56
C ILE A 238 4.16 14.30 -17.63
N ILE A 239 2.83 14.30 -17.61
CA ILE A 239 1.95 13.52 -18.49
C ILE A 239 0.72 14.36 -18.78
N HIS A 240 0.14 14.18 -19.97
CA HIS A 240 -1.13 14.78 -20.30
C HIS A 240 -2.15 13.74 -20.78
N ARG A 241 -3.42 14.07 -20.67
CA ARG A 241 -4.52 13.31 -21.26
C ARG A 241 -5.47 14.26 -21.99
N THR A 242 -5.92 13.86 -23.15
CA THR A 242 -6.87 14.66 -23.94
C THR A 242 -8.27 14.11 -23.73
N THR A 243 -9.18 15.00 -23.34
CA THR A 243 -10.61 14.72 -23.28
C THR A 243 -11.30 15.33 -24.52
N ASN A 244 -12.60 15.08 -24.70
CA ASN A 244 -13.33 15.66 -25.82
C ASN A 244 -13.31 17.20 -25.83
N MET A 245 -13.22 17.85 -24.66
CA MET A 245 -13.37 19.30 -24.50
C MET A 245 -12.09 20.01 -24.03
N SER A 246 -11.13 19.29 -23.42
CA SER A 246 -9.94 19.90 -22.78
C SER A 246 -8.75 18.96 -22.80
N VAL A 247 -7.59 19.53 -22.53
CA VAL A 247 -6.37 18.78 -22.20
C VAL A 247 -6.11 18.98 -20.70
N GLU A 248 -5.84 17.90 -20.01
CA GLU A 248 -5.45 17.89 -18.61
C GLU A 248 -4.01 17.44 -18.50
N CYS A 249 -3.19 18.16 -17.73
CA CYS A 249 -1.77 17.89 -17.55
C CYS A 249 -1.46 17.70 -16.08
N LEU A 250 -0.73 16.63 -15.74
CA LEU A 250 -0.14 16.46 -14.42
C LEU A 250 1.13 17.32 -14.33
N VAL A 251 1.19 18.21 -13.35
CA VAL A 251 2.33 19.11 -13.13
C VAL A 251 2.97 18.82 -11.78
N HIS A 252 4.31 18.87 -11.73
CA HIS A 252 5.07 18.54 -10.52
C HIS A 252 5.07 19.69 -9.50
N ASP A 253 5.17 20.96 -9.96
CA ASP A 253 5.13 22.17 -9.13
C ASP A 253 3.98 23.06 -9.58
N LYS A 254 2.81 22.87 -8.95
CA LYS A 254 1.59 23.63 -9.28
C LYS A 254 1.74 25.12 -9.08
N GLU A 255 2.54 25.57 -8.12
CA GLU A 255 2.71 26.98 -7.83
C GLU A 255 3.65 27.67 -8.85
N ALA A 256 4.73 26.99 -9.27
CA ALA A 256 5.57 27.48 -10.36
C ALA A 256 4.79 27.52 -11.67
N PHE A 257 3.98 26.48 -11.95
CA PHE A 257 3.15 26.42 -13.14
C PHE A 257 2.11 27.56 -13.17
N LYS A 258 1.38 27.83 -12.07
CA LYS A 258 0.45 28.95 -11.95
C LYS A 258 1.10 30.31 -12.19
N ARG A 259 2.33 30.50 -11.69
CA ARG A 259 3.09 31.74 -11.92
C ARG A 259 3.42 31.95 -13.39
N LYS A 260 3.80 30.87 -14.09
CA LYS A 260 4.18 30.89 -15.51
C LYS A 260 2.98 31.02 -16.44
N TYR A 261 1.88 30.32 -16.12
CA TYR A 261 0.68 30.21 -16.97
C TYR A 261 -0.57 30.74 -16.25
N LYS A 262 -0.66 32.07 -16.08
CA LYS A 262 -1.71 32.75 -15.29
C LYS A 262 -3.16 32.49 -15.75
N ASN A 263 -3.35 32.09 -17.01
CA ASN A 263 -4.66 31.87 -17.61
C ASN A 263 -5.07 30.40 -17.70
N ILE A 264 -4.38 29.53 -16.98
CA ILE A 264 -4.66 28.08 -16.90
C ILE A 264 -5.09 27.74 -15.48
N ILE A 265 -6.19 27.02 -15.35
CA ILE A 265 -6.69 26.55 -14.06
C ILE A 265 -5.86 25.34 -13.63
N VAL A 266 -5.37 25.39 -12.40
CA VAL A 266 -4.61 24.28 -11.80
C VAL A 266 -5.26 23.89 -10.49
N ASP A 267 -5.84 22.69 -10.46
CA ASP A 267 -6.41 22.07 -9.28
C ASP A 267 -5.34 21.31 -8.49
N ASN A 268 -5.58 21.04 -7.20
CA ASN A 268 -4.72 20.16 -6.43
C ASN A 268 -4.90 18.73 -6.96
N ALA A 269 -3.79 18.02 -7.17
CA ALA A 269 -3.84 16.61 -7.53
C ALA A 269 -4.10 15.74 -6.28
N THR A 270 -5.00 14.77 -6.41
CA THR A 270 -5.14 13.66 -5.44
C THR A 270 -4.20 12.52 -5.83
N LEU A 271 -3.95 11.58 -4.92
CA LEU A 271 -3.20 10.35 -5.28
C LEU A 271 -3.91 9.55 -6.38
N GLU A 272 -5.26 9.61 -6.41
CA GLU A 272 -6.04 8.97 -7.46
C GLU A 272 -5.80 9.63 -8.82
N ASP A 273 -5.78 10.96 -8.89
CA ASP A 273 -5.46 11.69 -10.11
C ASP A 273 -4.07 11.32 -10.62
N ILE A 274 -3.06 11.33 -9.73
CA ILE A 274 -1.67 10.99 -10.07
C ILE A 274 -1.62 9.57 -10.63
N MET A 275 -2.20 8.59 -9.94
CA MET A 275 -2.25 7.21 -10.40
C MET A 275 -2.93 7.09 -11.77
N LEU A 276 -4.09 7.76 -11.96
CA LEU A 276 -4.82 7.71 -13.22
C LEU A 276 -4.06 8.32 -14.39
N PHE A 277 -3.24 9.35 -14.17
CA PHE A 277 -2.37 9.88 -15.21
C PHE A 277 -1.33 8.87 -15.67
N TYR A 278 -0.69 8.15 -14.75
CA TYR A 278 0.30 7.13 -15.12
C TYR A 278 -0.31 5.86 -15.72
N VAL A 279 -1.54 5.49 -15.30
CA VAL A 279 -2.21 4.27 -15.81
C VAL A 279 -2.93 4.52 -17.14
N LYS A 280 -3.57 5.69 -17.30
CA LYS A 280 -4.43 6.02 -18.46
C LYS A 280 -3.90 7.19 -19.28
N GLY A 281 -2.86 7.86 -18.83
CA GLY A 281 -2.25 8.98 -19.54
C GLY A 281 -1.68 8.47 -20.86
N GLY A 282 -2.25 8.96 -21.95
CA GLY A 282 -1.73 8.69 -23.26
C GLY A 282 -0.53 9.59 -23.54
N THR A 283 0.51 8.98 -24.08
CA THR A 283 1.66 9.54 -24.80
C THR A 283 2.34 10.74 -24.14
N SER A 284 3.37 10.44 -23.34
CA SER A 284 4.64 11.18 -23.44
C SER A 284 4.92 11.46 -24.91
N CYS A 285 5.36 12.68 -25.24
CA CYS A 285 5.90 12.99 -26.57
C CYS A 285 7.13 12.10 -26.82
N GLU A 286 6.90 10.90 -27.34
CA GLU A 286 7.85 10.06 -28.04
C GLU A 286 7.10 9.51 -29.26
N ASP A 287 7.09 10.33 -30.32
CA ASP A 287 7.12 9.98 -31.73
C ASP A 287 7.72 11.16 -32.51
#